data_9f268f24c886545bcf43e67a4cecea49
#
_entry.id   9f268f24c886545bcf43e67a4cecea49
#
_cell.length_a   1.000
_cell.length_b   1.000
_cell.length_c   1.000
_cell.angle_alpha   90.00
_cell.angle_beta   90.00
_cell.angle_gamma   90.00
#
_symmetry.space_group_name_H-M   'P 1'
#
loop_
_entity.id
_entity.type
_entity.pdbx_description
1 polymer ?
#
loop_
_entity_poly.entity_id
_entity_poly.type
_entity_poly.pdbx_seq_one_letter_code
_entity_poly.pdbx_strand_id
1 'polypeptide(L)'
;MNIFQEPEHVSMLRNTLRQFIDKEMPRDKVNQWDKDDHFPRDVFDKLCKLGVTSLTVPVEYGGSGRDMMATIATIEELCTRSLGIASGYIFCACYAGLNLSEVASEEQKQKFLPEVANGNLLFSYGISEPDVGADVASVKTKAVRDGDEVIINGTKRWCSGPNVTDYIYTIVRSGAKEDRYKNLSIVLIPPSLEGILIEPQQTLGQKGVGGTCDVTFNDVRIPFENVIGGEDGWNDGWSKIVSTGLDVEKIEVSAMALGIARAAVDDAWQYSQERIQFGKPICHNQSVRHMLAEVKTKLEACRLMTYQGAWLADQDVIATVEMSMSKLFVTETALDIVLTCQRILGAYGYVRDFDMERYVRDMLAMPILGGSSAIQKNNIANRLNLPK
;
A
#
# COMPACT_ATOMS: atom_id res chain seq x y z
N MET A 1 27.81 1.02 -14.84
CA MET A 1 27.03 0.92 -13.61
C MET A 1 26.37 -0.46 -13.60
N ASN A 2 26.57 -1.24 -12.55
CA ASN A 2 25.92 -2.56 -12.46
C ASN A 2 24.47 -2.30 -12.03
N ILE A 3 23.53 -2.31 -12.98
CA ILE A 3 22.10 -2.00 -12.77
C ILE A 3 21.40 -2.97 -11.80
N PHE A 4 22.04 -4.08 -11.46
CA PHE A 4 21.52 -5.09 -10.52
C PHE A 4 22.09 -4.94 -9.10
N GLN A 5 22.99 -3.97 -8.87
CA GLN A 5 23.51 -3.72 -7.53
C GLN A 5 22.63 -2.71 -6.82
N GLU A 6 22.08 -3.14 -5.68
CA GLU A 6 21.33 -2.25 -4.80
C GLU A 6 22.22 -1.11 -4.30
N PRO A 7 21.75 0.15 -4.26
CA PRO A 7 22.50 1.26 -3.70
C PRO A 7 22.90 0.99 -2.24
N GLU A 8 24.12 1.44 -1.86
CA GLU A 8 24.66 1.17 -0.52
C GLU A 8 23.76 1.70 0.60
N HIS A 9 23.19 2.91 0.44
CA HIS A 9 22.28 3.48 1.45
C HIS A 9 20.99 2.65 1.63
N VAL A 10 20.46 2.03 0.56
CA VAL A 10 19.29 1.12 0.65
C VAL A 10 19.67 -0.14 1.40
N SER A 11 20.86 -0.71 1.14
CA SER A 11 21.35 -1.88 1.86
C SER A 11 21.57 -1.60 3.36
N MET A 12 22.08 -0.40 3.70
CA MET A 12 22.20 0.06 5.09
C MET A 12 20.84 0.23 5.77
N LEU A 13 19.87 0.83 5.06
CA LEU A 13 18.50 0.99 5.54
C LEU A 13 17.86 -0.37 5.83
N ARG A 14 17.99 -1.35 4.94
CA ARG A 14 17.49 -2.72 5.17
C ARG A 14 18.05 -3.33 6.45
N ASN A 15 19.35 -3.19 6.69
CA ASN A 15 19.96 -3.71 7.91
C ASN A 15 19.38 -3.05 9.17
N THR A 16 19.15 -1.74 9.13
CA THR A 16 18.51 -0.99 10.22
C THR A 16 17.07 -1.46 10.44
N LEU A 17 16.31 -1.62 9.37
CA LEU A 17 14.93 -2.10 9.43
C LEU A 17 14.82 -3.54 9.97
N ARG A 18 15.72 -4.45 9.56
CA ARG A 18 15.75 -5.82 10.09
C ARG A 18 16.01 -5.84 11.59
N GLN A 19 16.97 -5.04 12.08
CA GLN A 19 17.22 -4.91 13.52
C GLN A 19 16.00 -4.33 14.25
N PHE A 20 15.34 -3.35 13.68
CA PHE A 20 14.10 -2.79 14.21
C PHE A 20 12.98 -3.84 14.27
N ILE A 21 12.75 -4.56 13.18
CA ILE A 21 11.74 -5.60 13.06
C ILE A 21 11.96 -6.71 14.11
N ASP A 22 13.19 -7.20 14.24
CA ASP A 22 13.51 -8.27 15.20
C ASP A 22 13.31 -7.82 16.65
N LYS A 23 13.59 -6.56 16.96
CA LYS A 23 13.45 -6.01 18.29
C LYS A 23 12.03 -5.63 18.66
N GLU A 24 11.33 -4.90 17.80
CA GLU A 24 10.05 -4.24 18.13
C GLU A 24 8.84 -5.06 17.66
N MET A 25 9.02 -5.97 16.68
CA MET A 25 7.96 -6.74 16.04
C MET A 25 8.19 -8.27 16.16
N PRO A 26 8.37 -8.82 17.39
CA PRO A 26 8.47 -10.27 17.55
C PRO A 26 7.20 -10.97 17.08
N ARG A 27 7.32 -12.20 16.55
CA ARG A 27 6.23 -12.92 15.84
C ARG A 27 4.99 -13.10 16.71
N ASP A 28 5.15 -13.39 17.98
CA ASP A 28 4.05 -13.54 18.94
C ASP A 28 3.21 -12.26 19.10
N LYS A 29 3.87 -11.11 19.18
CA LYS A 29 3.17 -9.81 19.21
C LYS A 29 2.42 -9.52 17.90
N VAL A 30 3.07 -9.77 16.76
CA VAL A 30 2.43 -9.54 15.45
C VAL A 30 1.21 -10.44 15.28
N ASN A 31 1.28 -11.70 15.70
CA ASN A 31 0.14 -12.62 15.69
C ASN A 31 -0.99 -12.16 16.63
N GLN A 32 -0.65 -11.52 17.75
CA GLN A 32 -1.67 -10.94 18.62
C GLN A 32 -2.32 -9.70 17.98
N TRP A 33 -1.54 -8.82 17.34
CA TRP A 33 -2.08 -7.66 16.61
C TRP A 33 -3.02 -8.09 15.46
N ASP A 34 -2.63 -9.12 14.70
CA ASP A 34 -3.48 -9.70 13.65
C ASP A 34 -4.79 -10.24 14.23
N LYS A 35 -4.74 -10.97 15.34
CA LYS A 35 -5.90 -11.54 15.99
C LYS A 35 -6.87 -10.49 16.52
N ASP A 36 -6.34 -9.41 17.10
CA ASP A 36 -7.11 -8.34 17.73
C ASP A 36 -7.50 -7.23 16.74
N ASP A 37 -7.05 -7.33 15.48
CA ASP A 37 -7.16 -6.28 14.45
C ASP A 37 -6.62 -4.93 14.96
N HIS A 38 -5.50 -4.98 15.69
CA HIS A 38 -4.92 -3.85 16.39
C HIS A 38 -3.77 -3.22 15.60
N PHE A 39 -3.86 -1.89 15.35
CA PHE A 39 -2.75 -1.11 14.81
C PHE A 39 -1.82 -0.67 15.96
N PRO A 40 -0.56 -1.15 15.99
CA PRO A 40 0.37 -0.86 17.10
C PRO A 40 1.04 0.52 16.91
N ARG A 41 0.34 1.58 17.25
CA ARG A 41 0.76 2.98 17.06
C ARG A 41 2.10 3.29 17.72
N ASP A 42 2.36 2.73 18.91
CA ASP A 42 3.63 2.91 19.62
C ASP A 42 4.84 2.35 18.87
N VAL A 43 4.66 1.23 18.15
CA VAL A 43 5.70 0.64 17.30
C VAL A 43 5.88 1.46 16.03
N PHE A 44 4.78 1.94 15.44
CA PHE A 44 4.83 2.84 14.29
C PHE A 44 5.56 4.15 14.63
N ASP A 45 5.29 4.77 15.79
CA ASP A 45 5.97 5.98 16.25
C ASP A 45 7.49 5.77 16.43
N LYS A 46 7.90 4.56 16.84
CA LYS A 46 9.33 4.20 16.89
C LYS A 46 9.94 4.02 15.51
N LEU A 47 9.18 3.47 14.55
CA LEU A 47 9.62 3.35 13.16
C LEU A 47 9.86 4.73 12.55
N CYS A 48 8.96 5.70 12.78
CA CYS A 48 9.10 7.07 12.28
C CYS A 48 10.39 7.75 12.77
N LYS A 49 10.83 7.44 14.00
CA LYS A 49 12.11 7.96 14.55
C LYS A 49 13.35 7.49 13.80
N LEU A 50 13.25 6.49 12.93
CA LEU A 50 14.33 6.09 12.03
C LEU A 50 14.43 7.01 10.80
N GLY A 51 13.52 7.98 10.64
CA GLY A 51 13.49 8.93 9.54
C GLY A 51 12.92 8.38 8.23
N VAL A 52 12.37 7.17 8.21
CA VAL A 52 11.87 6.53 6.96
C VAL A 52 10.69 7.28 6.34
N THR A 53 9.88 7.98 7.12
CA THR A 53 8.73 8.75 6.62
C THR A 53 9.14 10.01 5.84
N SER A 54 10.39 10.44 5.97
CA SER A 54 10.94 11.59 5.25
C SER A 54 11.38 11.26 3.80
N LEU A 55 11.43 9.98 3.41
CA LEU A 55 11.95 9.50 2.11
C LEU A 55 11.07 9.87 0.90
N THR A 56 9.91 10.45 1.12
CA THR A 56 8.96 10.88 0.07
C THR A 56 8.68 12.38 0.12
N VAL A 57 9.26 13.08 1.09
CA VAL A 57 9.05 14.50 1.33
C VAL A 57 10.24 15.30 0.79
N PRO A 58 10.02 16.36 -0.03
CA PRO A 58 11.10 17.22 -0.51
C PRO A 58 11.88 17.89 0.63
N VAL A 59 13.15 18.17 0.37
CA VAL A 59 14.10 18.70 1.37
C VAL A 59 13.64 20.05 1.91
N GLU A 60 13.06 20.90 1.07
CA GLU A 60 12.55 22.23 1.43
C GLU A 60 11.42 22.20 2.46
N TYR A 61 10.72 21.04 2.62
CA TYR A 61 9.69 20.83 3.63
C TYR A 61 10.16 19.93 4.79
N GLY A 62 11.48 19.76 4.94
CA GLY A 62 12.08 19.01 6.05
C GLY A 62 12.21 17.49 5.81
N GLY A 63 12.01 17.05 4.58
CA GLY A 63 12.21 15.65 4.17
C GLY A 63 13.66 15.34 3.79
N SER A 64 13.89 14.11 3.35
CA SER A 64 15.17 13.61 2.82
C SER A 64 15.28 13.72 1.30
N GLY A 65 14.20 14.15 0.64
CA GLY A 65 14.03 14.07 -0.80
C GLY A 65 13.35 12.76 -1.21
N ARG A 66 12.91 12.70 -2.49
CA ARG A 66 12.26 11.52 -3.04
C ARG A 66 13.29 10.41 -3.27
N ASP A 67 13.10 9.27 -2.64
CA ASP A 67 13.88 8.05 -2.80
C ASP A 67 12.94 6.84 -2.84
N MET A 68 12.51 6.47 -4.04
CA MET A 68 11.58 5.36 -4.24
C MET A 68 12.24 4.01 -4.04
N MET A 69 13.54 3.88 -4.30
CA MET A 69 14.28 2.66 -4.00
C MET A 69 14.28 2.35 -2.50
N ALA A 70 14.54 3.34 -1.66
CA ALA A 70 14.50 3.21 -0.20
C ALA A 70 13.05 3.04 0.32
N THR A 71 12.09 3.76 -0.25
CA THR A 71 10.66 3.64 0.09
C THR A 71 10.14 2.23 -0.15
N ILE A 72 10.38 1.67 -1.33
CA ILE A 72 9.96 0.32 -1.70
C ILE A 72 10.69 -0.75 -0.86
N ALA A 73 11.99 -0.54 -0.56
CA ALA A 73 12.73 -1.41 0.34
C ALA A 73 12.15 -1.40 1.77
N THR A 74 11.68 -0.24 2.25
CA THR A 74 11.03 -0.13 3.56
C THR A 74 9.73 -0.92 3.60
N ILE A 75 8.86 -0.79 2.58
CA ILE A 75 7.61 -1.55 2.48
C ILE A 75 7.90 -3.05 2.44
N GLU A 76 8.84 -3.49 1.60
CA GLU A 76 9.23 -4.89 1.48
C GLU A 76 9.71 -5.46 2.82
N GLU A 77 10.66 -4.78 3.52
CA GLU A 77 11.20 -5.27 4.79
C GLU A 77 10.10 -5.35 5.87
N LEU A 78 9.25 -4.33 6.01
CA LEU A 78 8.15 -4.34 6.99
C LEU A 78 7.14 -5.46 6.71
N CYS A 79 6.80 -5.70 5.44
CA CYS A 79 5.87 -6.74 5.04
C CYS A 79 6.39 -8.17 5.26
N THR A 80 7.68 -8.35 5.50
CA THR A 80 8.18 -9.67 5.96
C THR A 80 7.65 -10.07 7.33
N ARG A 81 7.16 -9.10 8.10
CA ARG A 81 6.72 -9.35 9.47
C ARG A 81 5.29 -8.86 9.75
N SER A 82 4.93 -7.63 9.35
CA SER A 82 3.62 -7.04 9.64
C SER A 82 3.13 -6.18 8.49
N LEU A 83 2.04 -6.61 7.87
CA LEU A 83 1.31 -5.81 6.89
C LEU A 83 0.71 -4.54 7.54
N GLY A 84 0.25 -4.61 8.80
CA GLY A 84 -0.32 -3.47 9.51
C GLY A 84 0.67 -2.31 9.66
N ILE A 85 1.90 -2.58 10.12
CA ILE A 85 2.96 -1.55 10.24
C ILE A 85 3.38 -1.03 8.86
N ALA A 86 3.50 -1.91 7.86
CA ALA A 86 3.79 -1.49 6.48
C ALA A 86 2.69 -0.57 5.93
N SER A 87 1.42 -0.88 6.21
CA SER A 87 0.30 -0.01 5.83
C SER A 87 0.36 1.35 6.51
N GLY A 88 0.68 1.42 7.80
CA GLY A 88 0.90 2.69 8.50
C GLY A 88 2.01 3.53 7.83
N TYR A 89 3.10 2.89 7.42
CA TYR A 89 4.15 3.55 6.64
C TYR A 89 3.62 4.08 5.29
N ILE A 90 2.84 3.28 4.55
CA ILE A 90 2.21 3.68 3.28
C ILE A 90 1.23 4.84 3.51
N PHE A 91 0.40 4.79 4.56
CA PHE A 91 -0.54 5.87 4.90
C PHE A 91 0.16 7.22 5.15
N CYS A 92 1.35 7.18 5.76
CA CYS A 92 2.15 8.36 6.04
C CYS A 92 3.00 8.78 4.82
N ALA A 93 3.98 7.94 4.46
CA ALA A 93 4.98 8.30 3.46
C ALA A 93 4.41 8.37 2.03
N CYS A 94 3.54 7.41 1.67
CA CYS A 94 3.05 7.31 0.30
C CYS A 94 1.73 8.08 0.12
N TYR A 95 0.68 7.74 0.87
CA TYR A 95 -0.63 8.38 0.68
C TYR A 95 -0.63 9.86 1.09
N ALA A 96 0.02 10.22 2.19
CA ALA A 96 0.17 11.64 2.54
C ALA A 96 1.37 12.26 1.80
N GLY A 97 2.56 11.71 1.96
CA GLY A 97 3.81 12.33 1.48
C GLY A 97 3.88 12.51 -0.03
N LEU A 98 3.73 11.44 -0.82
CA LEU A 98 3.82 11.54 -2.28
C LEU A 98 2.69 12.37 -2.88
N ASN A 99 1.42 12.11 -2.47
CA ASN A 99 0.30 12.88 -3.04
C ASN A 99 0.41 14.38 -2.72
N LEU A 100 0.70 14.75 -1.47
CA LEU A 100 0.87 16.16 -1.12
C LEU A 100 2.03 16.81 -1.87
N SER A 101 3.16 16.12 -1.99
CA SER A 101 4.33 16.62 -2.71
C SER A 101 4.03 16.92 -4.18
N GLU A 102 3.17 16.11 -4.82
CA GLU A 102 2.88 16.23 -6.25
C GLU A 102 1.73 17.18 -6.56
N VAL A 103 0.61 17.09 -5.81
CA VAL A 103 -0.65 17.71 -6.25
C VAL A 103 -1.26 18.72 -5.28
N ALA A 104 -0.67 18.92 -4.10
CA ALA A 104 -1.15 19.89 -3.13
C ALA A 104 -0.77 21.34 -3.50
N SER A 105 -1.51 22.33 -2.99
CA SER A 105 -1.11 23.74 -3.09
C SER A 105 0.15 24.01 -2.25
N GLU A 106 0.83 25.11 -2.50
CA GLU A 106 2.04 25.47 -1.76
C GLU A 106 1.75 25.64 -0.25
N GLU A 107 0.62 26.25 0.09
CA GLU A 107 0.19 26.41 1.49
C GLU A 107 -0.05 25.05 2.15
N GLN A 108 -0.65 24.10 1.43
CA GLN A 108 -0.87 22.74 1.91
C GLN A 108 0.44 21.99 2.08
N LYS A 109 1.39 22.13 1.16
CA LYS A 109 2.73 21.53 1.28
C LYS A 109 3.46 22.03 2.52
N GLN A 110 3.48 23.35 2.72
CA GLN A 110 4.12 23.96 3.90
C GLN A 110 3.45 23.55 5.21
N LYS A 111 2.12 23.35 5.22
CA LYS A 111 1.36 22.93 6.40
C LYS A 111 1.54 21.47 6.73
N PHE A 112 1.51 20.58 5.74
CA PHE A 112 1.35 19.15 5.97
C PHE A 112 2.64 18.33 5.80
N LEU A 113 3.52 18.68 4.85
CA LEU A 113 4.69 17.86 4.56
C LEU A 113 5.69 17.76 5.73
N PRO A 114 5.93 18.79 6.56
CA PRO A 114 6.73 18.64 7.76
C PRO A 114 6.17 17.59 8.74
N GLU A 115 4.83 17.50 8.87
CA GLU A 115 4.19 16.52 9.73
C GLU A 115 4.33 15.09 9.18
N VAL A 116 4.30 14.93 7.84
CA VAL A 116 4.60 13.65 7.18
C VAL A 116 6.05 13.23 7.45
N ALA A 117 7.01 14.14 7.26
CA ALA A 117 8.43 13.85 7.48
C ALA A 117 8.70 13.36 8.91
N ASN A 118 7.94 13.87 9.89
CA ASN A 118 8.02 13.48 11.29
C ASN A 118 7.17 12.24 11.65
N GLY A 119 6.36 11.71 10.70
CA GLY A 119 5.49 10.55 10.95
C GLY A 119 4.19 10.88 11.69
N ASN A 120 3.80 12.15 11.75
CA ASN A 120 2.65 12.63 12.51
C ASN A 120 1.35 12.72 11.67
N LEU A 121 1.44 12.57 10.35
CA LEU A 121 0.30 12.72 9.44
C LEU A 121 0.09 11.47 8.60
N LEU A 122 -1.05 10.83 8.76
CA LEU A 122 -1.45 9.63 8.05
C LEU A 122 -2.76 9.86 7.29
N PHE A 123 -2.80 9.39 6.03
CA PHE A 123 -4.02 9.41 5.22
C PHE A 123 -4.53 7.99 4.96
N SER A 124 -5.85 7.80 5.07
CA SER A 124 -6.54 6.67 4.44
C SER A 124 -7.12 7.08 3.10
N TYR A 125 -7.39 6.12 2.21
CA TYR A 125 -8.03 6.41 0.92
C TYR A 125 -9.53 6.15 0.96
N GLY A 126 -10.32 7.17 0.56
CA GLY A 126 -11.75 7.10 0.28
C GLY A 126 -12.02 7.18 -1.22
N ILE A 127 -11.69 6.11 -1.96
CA ILE A 127 -11.80 6.07 -3.44
C ILE A 127 -13.05 5.30 -3.87
N SER A 128 -13.10 4.01 -3.58
CA SER A 128 -14.17 3.10 -4.01
C SER A 128 -15.49 3.38 -3.29
N GLU A 129 -16.61 3.01 -3.94
CA GLU A 129 -17.96 3.08 -3.39
C GLU A 129 -18.63 1.71 -3.52
N PRO A 130 -19.78 1.45 -2.86
CA PRO A 130 -20.47 0.17 -2.99
C PRO A 130 -20.70 -0.28 -4.42
N ASP A 131 -20.98 0.65 -5.34
CA ASP A 131 -21.26 0.40 -6.75
C ASP A 131 -20.11 0.82 -7.70
N VAL A 132 -19.01 1.37 -7.17
CA VAL A 132 -17.91 1.94 -7.96
C VAL A 132 -16.58 1.42 -7.47
N GLY A 133 -15.96 0.52 -8.23
CA GLY A 133 -14.60 0.02 -8.00
C GLY A 133 -13.66 0.46 -9.11
N ALA A 134 -13.61 -0.30 -10.22
CA ALA A 134 -12.69 -0.03 -11.33
C ALA A 134 -12.98 1.27 -12.10
N ASP A 135 -14.24 1.68 -12.19
CA ASP A 135 -14.67 2.91 -12.88
C ASP A 135 -14.72 4.10 -11.92
N VAL A 136 -13.56 4.48 -11.37
CA VAL A 136 -13.41 5.56 -10.37
C VAL A 136 -14.00 6.89 -10.86
N ALA A 137 -13.98 7.15 -12.16
CA ALA A 137 -14.58 8.37 -12.72
C ALA A 137 -16.11 8.46 -12.55
N SER A 138 -16.76 7.37 -12.12
CA SER A 138 -18.22 7.27 -11.90
C SER A 138 -18.61 7.40 -10.43
N VAL A 139 -17.74 7.88 -9.53
CA VAL A 139 -18.06 8.08 -8.11
C VAL A 139 -19.28 8.97 -7.92
N LYS A 140 -20.06 8.62 -6.91
CA LYS A 140 -21.37 9.26 -6.60
C LYS A 140 -21.32 10.14 -5.37
N THR A 141 -20.37 9.91 -4.45
CA THR A 141 -20.14 10.74 -3.27
C THR A 141 -20.01 12.19 -3.72
N LYS A 142 -20.92 13.04 -3.27
CA LYS A 142 -21.10 14.41 -3.77
C LYS A 142 -20.44 15.42 -2.84
N ALA A 143 -19.80 16.42 -3.42
CA ALA A 143 -19.33 17.60 -2.74
C ALA A 143 -20.00 18.85 -3.33
N VAL A 144 -20.50 19.73 -2.47
CA VAL A 144 -21.13 21.00 -2.85
C VAL A 144 -20.43 22.12 -2.12
N ARG A 145 -19.92 23.11 -2.86
CA ARG A 145 -19.33 24.30 -2.24
C ARG A 145 -20.43 25.20 -1.66
N ASP A 146 -20.24 25.65 -0.43
CA ASP A 146 -21.11 26.56 0.31
C ASP A 146 -20.23 27.67 0.94
N GLY A 147 -19.93 28.70 0.15
CA GLY A 147 -18.99 29.76 0.54
C GLY A 147 -17.55 29.19 0.71
N ASP A 148 -17.01 29.30 1.93
CA ASP A 148 -15.68 28.84 2.30
C ASP A 148 -15.71 27.40 2.86
N GLU A 149 -16.82 26.70 2.72
CA GLU A 149 -16.98 25.30 3.14
C GLU A 149 -17.37 24.40 1.96
N VAL A 150 -17.19 23.11 2.18
CA VAL A 150 -17.65 22.04 1.28
C VAL A 150 -18.51 21.07 2.07
N ILE A 151 -19.71 20.78 1.57
CA ILE A 151 -20.67 19.84 2.15
C ILE A 151 -20.55 18.51 1.39
N ILE A 152 -20.34 17.41 2.12
CA ILE A 152 -20.09 16.10 1.56
C ILE A 152 -21.17 15.11 1.96
N ASN A 153 -21.70 14.39 0.96
CA ASN A 153 -22.72 13.35 1.13
C ASN A 153 -22.40 12.12 0.27
N GLY A 154 -22.47 10.94 0.85
CA GLY A 154 -22.26 9.68 0.15
C GLY A 154 -21.59 8.62 1.00
N THR A 155 -21.21 7.49 0.38
CA THR A 155 -20.58 6.38 1.09
C THR A 155 -19.36 5.90 0.31
N LYS A 156 -18.24 5.78 1.00
CA LYS A 156 -17.02 5.12 0.51
C LYS A 156 -16.91 3.73 1.10
N ARG A 157 -16.32 2.81 0.34
CA ARG A 157 -16.16 1.40 0.71
C ARG A 157 -14.70 0.98 0.57
N TRP A 158 -14.29 0.04 1.40
CA TRP A 158 -12.93 -0.51 1.45
C TRP A 158 -11.88 0.53 1.86
N CYS A 159 -12.25 1.52 2.68
CA CYS A 159 -11.29 2.46 3.24
C CYS A 159 -10.45 1.74 4.30
N SER A 160 -9.14 1.62 4.08
CA SER A 160 -8.23 1.01 5.05
C SER A 160 -7.71 2.08 6.00
N GLY A 161 -7.82 1.82 7.31
CA GLY A 161 -7.22 2.64 8.34
C GLY A 161 -7.94 3.95 8.74
N PRO A 162 -9.22 4.22 8.43
CA PRO A 162 -9.84 5.49 8.78
C PRO A 162 -9.92 5.72 10.29
N ASN A 163 -9.82 4.66 11.11
CA ASN A 163 -9.82 4.75 12.57
C ASN A 163 -8.46 5.12 13.18
N VAL A 164 -7.39 5.14 12.38
CA VAL A 164 -6.01 5.39 12.85
C VAL A 164 -5.28 6.47 12.07
N THR A 165 -5.95 7.07 11.08
CA THR A 165 -5.42 8.13 10.22
C THR A 165 -6.02 9.48 10.57
N ASP A 166 -5.33 10.57 10.21
CA ASP A 166 -5.72 11.95 10.52
C ASP A 166 -6.71 12.49 9.51
N TYR A 167 -6.63 12.02 8.26
CA TYR A 167 -7.54 12.40 7.19
C TYR A 167 -7.90 11.21 6.30
N ILE A 168 -9.12 11.25 5.76
CA ILE A 168 -9.55 10.41 4.65
C ILE A 168 -9.36 11.22 3.36
N TYR A 169 -8.38 10.85 2.55
CA TYR A 169 -8.13 11.40 1.22
C TYR A 169 -9.20 10.88 0.26
N THR A 170 -10.21 11.68 0.00
CA THR A 170 -11.47 11.24 -0.59
C THR A 170 -11.68 11.84 -1.96
N ILE A 171 -11.98 10.98 -2.95
CA ILE A 171 -12.45 11.44 -4.26
C ILE A 171 -13.94 11.69 -4.19
N VAL A 172 -14.35 12.89 -4.59
CA VAL A 172 -15.74 13.30 -4.59
C VAL A 172 -16.16 13.89 -5.93
N ARG A 173 -17.44 13.82 -6.24
CA ARG A 173 -18.00 14.47 -7.42
C ARG A 173 -18.46 15.89 -7.03
N SER A 174 -17.76 16.89 -7.55
CA SER A 174 -17.96 18.31 -7.29
C SER A 174 -18.64 19.06 -8.44
N GLY A 175 -18.64 18.50 -9.65
CA GLY A 175 -19.27 19.08 -10.84
C GLY A 175 -20.45 18.26 -11.39
N ALA A 176 -20.98 18.67 -12.56
CA ALA A 176 -22.06 17.98 -13.23
C ALA A 176 -21.62 16.58 -13.70
N LYS A 177 -22.56 15.62 -13.70
CA LYS A 177 -22.27 14.23 -14.09
C LYS A 177 -21.78 14.12 -15.54
N GLU A 178 -22.26 14.99 -16.39
CA GLU A 178 -21.98 15.05 -17.83
C GLU A 178 -20.52 15.45 -18.11
N ASP A 179 -19.90 16.20 -17.20
CA ASP A 179 -18.51 16.68 -17.31
C ASP A 179 -17.48 15.63 -16.85
N ARG A 180 -17.75 14.34 -17.10
CA ARG A 180 -16.88 13.22 -16.74
C ARG A 180 -15.40 13.55 -16.94
N TYR A 181 -14.57 13.25 -15.94
CA TYR A 181 -13.15 13.58 -15.80
C TYR A 181 -12.82 15.04 -15.42
N LYS A 182 -13.79 15.97 -15.54
CA LYS A 182 -13.66 17.39 -15.16
C LYS A 182 -14.68 17.78 -14.07
N ASN A 183 -15.13 16.83 -13.30
CA ASN A 183 -16.18 17.00 -12.30
C ASN A 183 -15.84 16.35 -10.95
N LEU A 184 -14.57 15.99 -10.78
CA LEU A 184 -14.08 15.36 -9.56
C LEU A 184 -13.14 16.30 -8.81
N SER A 185 -13.19 16.24 -7.51
CA SER A 185 -12.23 16.88 -6.60
C SER A 185 -11.69 15.87 -5.61
N ILE A 186 -10.56 16.18 -5.02
CA ILE A 186 -9.99 15.43 -3.92
C ILE A 186 -10.08 16.27 -2.67
N VAL A 187 -10.59 15.71 -1.58
CA VAL A 187 -10.77 16.41 -0.32
C VAL A 187 -10.18 15.64 0.85
N LEU A 188 -9.64 16.37 1.82
CA LEU A 188 -9.13 15.82 3.08
C LEU A 188 -10.22 15.94 4.15
N ILE A 189 -10.75 14.81 4.61
CA ILE A 189 -11.84 14.76 5.58
C ILE A 189 -11.30 14.18 6.90
N PRO A 190 -11.25 14.97 8.00
CA PRO A 190 -10.96 14.43 9.32
C PRO A 190 -12.03 13.38 9.71
N PRO A 191 -11.63 12.14 10.09
CA PRO A 191 -12.58 11.06 10.37
C PRO A 191 -13.43 11.28 11.63
N SER A 192 -13.05 12.23 12.48
CA SER A 192 -13.74 12.56 13.72
C SER A 192 -14.86 13.58 13.59
N LEU A 193 -15.13 14.10 12.38
CA LEU A 193 -16.19 15.09 12.17
C LEU A 193 -17.59 14.52 12.38
N GLU A 194 -18.50 15.37 12.86
CA GLU A 194 -19.92 15.04 12.95
C GLU A 194 -20.49 14.69 11.56
N GLY A 195 -21.40 13.71 11.51
CA GLY A 195 -21.98 13.20 10.27
C GLY A 195 -21.18 12.09 9.61
N ILE A 196 -20.03 11.67 10.17
CA ILE A 196 -19.26 10.54 9.67
C ILE A 196 -19.62 9.27 10.44
N LEU A 197 -19.96 8.21 9.70
CA LEU A 197 -20.14 6.87 10.24
C LEU A 197 -19.07 5.95 9.63
N ILE A 198 -18.26 5.30 10.49
CA ILE A 198 -17.21 4.35 10.09
C ILE A 198 -17.61 2.96 10.57
N GLU A 199 -17.80 2.03 9.62
CA GLU A 199 -18.24 0.66 9.88
C GLU A 199 -17.20 -0.35 9.39
N PRO A 200 -16.45 -1.01 10.30
CA PRO A 200 -15.45 -2.00 9.94
C PRO A 200 -16.07 -3.22 9.24
N GLN A 201 -15.46 -3.65 8.13
CA GLN A 201 -15.82 -4.86 7.41
C GLN A 201 -15.00 -6.06 7.93
N GLN A 202 -15.61 -7.22 8.01
CA GLN A 202 -14.92 -8.46 8.38
C GLN A 202 -14.13 -9.00 7.18
N THR A 203 -12.87 -8.69 7.12
CA THR A 203 -11.96 -9.15 6.06
C THR A 203 -11.28 -10.46 6.44
N LEU A 204 -10.85 -11.24 5.44
CA LEU A 204 -10.13 -12.50 5.64
C LEU A 204 -8.73 -12.26 6.21
N GLY A 205 -7.98 -11.31 5.66
CA GLY A 205 -6.66 -10.86 6.06
C GLY A 205 -6.61 -9.34 6.15
N GLN A 206 -5.40 -8.77 6.04
CA GLN A 206 -5.14 -7.34 6.18
C GLN A 206 -5.59 -6.81 7.54
N LYS A 207 -5.26 -7.55 8.58
CA LYS A 207 -5.54 -7.15 9.95
C LYS A 207 -4.44 -6.23 10.50
N GLY A 208 -4.80 -5.45 11.53
CA GLY A 208 -3.87 -4.52 12.14
C GLY A 208 -3.60 -3.24 11.34
N VAL A 209 -4.45 -2.93 10.36
CA VAL A 209 -4.37 -1.70 9.55
C VAL A 209 -5.29 -0.58 10.05
N GLY A 210 -5.96 -0.76 11.17
CA GLY A 210 -7.01 0.15 11.66
C GLY A 210 -8.38 -0.12 11.06
N GLY A 211 -8.57 -1.32 10.54
CA GLY A 211 -9.79 -1.80 9.88
C GLY A 211 -9.89 -1.42 8.39
N THR A 212 -10.57 -2.26 7.63
CA THR A 212 -11.07 -1.94 6.28
C THR A 212 -12.55 -1.61 6.41
N CYS A 213 -12.95 -0.38 6.12
CA CYS A 213 -14.23 0.17 6.55
C CYS A 213 -15.10 0.66 5.38
N ASP A 214 -16.40 0.65 5.61
CA ASP A 214 -17.32 1.56 4.94
C ASP A 214 -17.32 2.88 5.70
N VAL A 215 -17.33 4.00 4.96
CA VAL A 215 -17.37 5.35 5.53
C VAL A 215 -18.50 6.11 4.88
N THR A 216 -19.50 6.46 5.68
CA THR A 216 -20.67 7.22 5.23
C THR A 216 -20.57 8.66 5.71
N PHE A 217 -20.83 9.60 4.80
CA PHE A 217 -20.83 11.03 5.02
C PHE A 217 -22.27 11.57 4.92
N ASN A 218 -22.78 12.19 5.98
CA ASN A 218 -24.12 12.80 6.06
C ASN A 218 -23.95 14.28 6.39
N ASP A 219 -24.07 15.15 5.37
CA ASP A 219 -23.90 16.60 5.46
C ASP A 219 -22.60 17.03 6.17
N VAL A 220 -21.51 16.27 5.93
CA VAL A 220 -20.21 16.55 6.53
C VAL A 220 -19.65 17.84 5.96
N ARG A 221 -19.31 18.81 6.83
CA ARG A 221 -18.75 20.10 6.46
C ARG A 221 -17.25 20.13 6.71
N ILE A 222 -16.49 20.53 5.69
CA ILE A 222 -15.05 20.79 5.78
C ILE A 222 -14.74 22.18 5.23
N PRO A 223 -13.67 22.85 5.71
CA PRO A 223 -13.17 24.07 5.10
C PRO A 223 -12.75 23.82 3.64
N PHE A 224 -12.94 24.81 2.76
CA PHE A 224 -12.51 24.73 1.36
C PHE A 224 -10.99 24.54 1.23
N GLU A 225 -10.21 24.99 2.20
CA GLU A 225 -8.75 24.75 2.27
C GLU A 225 -8.37 23.27 2.32
N ASN A 226 -9.32 22.39 2.64
CA ASN A 226 -9.12 20.92 2.61
C ASN A 226 -9.32 20.32 1.20
N VAL A 227 -9.66 21.10 0.20
CA VAL A 227 -9.63 20.67 -1.21
C VAL A 227 -8.17 20.63 -1.66
N ILE A 228 -7.70 19.48 -2.10
CA ILE A 228 -6.31 19.30 -2.56
C ILE A 228 -6.06 20.17 -3.80
N GLY A 229 -5.05 21.03 -3.73
CA GLY A 229 -4.72 22.03 -4.75
C GLY A 229 -5.60 23.28 -4.70
N GLY A 230 -6.46 23.43 -3.67
CA GLY A 230 -7.29 24.63 -3.49
C GLY A 230 -8.23 24.89 -4.65
N GLU A 231 -8.33 26.15 -5.11
CA GLU A 231 -9.19 26.55 -6.24
C GLU A 231 -8.81 25.80 -7.54
N ASP A 232 -7.52 25.61 -7.84
CA ASP A 232 -7.04 24.89 -9.01
C ASP A 232 -7.33 23.39 -8.93
N GLY A 233 -7.61 22.87 -7.73
CA GLY A 233 -7.97 21.48 -7.50
C GLY A 233 -9.46 21.17 -7.61
N TRP A 234 -10.32 22.20 -7.54
CA TRP A 234 -11.75 22.02 -7.64
C TRP A 234 -12.17 21.62 -9.06
N ASN A 235 -12.83 20.48 -9.19
CA ASN A 235 -13.18 19.82 -10.46
C ASN A 235 -11.98 19.31 -11.30
N ASP A 236 -10.75 19.35 -10.77
CA ASP A 236 -9.55 18.80 -11.45
C ASP A 236 -8.95 17.58 -10.72
N GLY A 237 -9.71 16.94 -9.86
CA GLY A 237 -9.25 15.77 -9.10
C GLY A 237 -8.85 14.56 -9.96
N TRP A 238 -9.43 14.41 -11.17
CA TRP A 238 -9.06 13.31 -12.05
C TRP A 238 -7.62 13.41 -12.53
N SER A 239 -7.18 14.57 -12.99
CA SER A 239 -5.79 14.77 -13.44
C SER A 239 -4.80 14.49 -12.31
N LYS A 240 -5.13 14.88 -11.09
CA LYS A 240 -4.30 14.70 -9.90
C LYS A 240 -4.19 13.24 -9.46
N ILE A 241 -5.25 12.44 -9.65
CA ILE A 241 -5.26 11.03 -9.29
C ILE A 241 -4.49 10.16 -10.31
N VAL A 242 -4.69 10.43 -11.61
CA VAL A 242 -4.06 9.64 -12.68
C VAL A 242 -2.63 10.06 -12.99
N SER A 243 -2.10 11.05 -12.28
CA SER A 243 -0.70 11.46 -12.39
C SER A 243 0.23 10.35 -11.87
N THR A 244 1.06 10.61 -10.92
CA THR A 244 2.02 9.63 -10.40
C THR A 244 1.46 8.77 -9.27
N GLY A 245 0.49 9.27 -8.49
CA GLY A 245 -0.04 8.58 -7.31
C GLY A 245 -0.52 7.15 -7.57
N LEU A 246 -1.38 6.94 -8.58
CA LEU A 246 -1.85 5.59 -8.92
C LEU A 246 -0.77 4.70 -9.55
N ASP A 247 0.24 5.27 -10.22
CA ASP A 247 1.32 4.49 -10.81
C ASP A 247 2.28 4.00 -9.72
N VAL A 248 2.62 4.85 -8.75
CA VAL A 248 3.46 4.48 -7.61
C VAL A 248 2.77 3.46 -6.71
N GLU A 249 1.46 3.58 -6.45
CA GLU A 249 0.69 2.59 -5.68
C GLU A 249 0.87 1.16 -6.21
N LYS A 250 1.02 0.98 -7.53
CA LYS A 250 1.22 -0.35 -8.13
C LYS A 250 2.52 -1.01 -7.64
N ILE A 251 3.61 -0.24 -7.53
CA ILE A 251 4.89 -0.79 -7.03
C ILE A 251 4.91 -0.91 -5.51
N GLU A 252 4.15 -0.11 -4.78
CA GLU A 252 3.92 -0.29 -3.34
C GLU A 252 3.25 -1.64 -3.07
N VAL A 253 2.17 -1.95 -3.80
CA VAL A 253 1.48 -3.25 -3.71
C VAL A 253 2.40 -4.40 -4.14
N SER A 254 3.24 -4.19 -5.16
CA SER A 254 4.27 -5.17 -5.55
C SER A 254 5.26 -5.42 -4.41
N ALA A 255 5.71 -4.38 -3.72
CA ALA A 255 6.63 -4.49 -2.58
C ALA A 255 5.98 -5.20 -1.38
N MET A 256 4.69 -4.92 -1.11
CA MET A 256 3.93 -5.62 -0.08
C MET A 256 3.90 -7.14 -0.37
N ALA A 257 3.50 -7.50 -1.59
CA ALA A 257 3.43 -8.89 -2.03
C ALA A 257 4.81 -9.57 -2.01
N LEU A 258 5.86 -8.87 -2.45
CA LEU A 258 7.24 -9.36 -2.42
C LEU A 258 7.72 -9.65 -1.00
N GLY A 259 7.46 -8.73 -0.05
CA GLY A 259 7.84 -8.90 1.35
C GLY A 259 7.18 -10.11 2.00
N ILE A 260 5.86 -10.27 1.82
CA ILE A 260 5.11 -11.43 2.33
C ILE A 260 5.63 -12.73 1.68
N ALA A 261 5.83 -12.76 0.36
CA ALA A 261 6.33 -13.94 -0.34
C ALA A 261 7.75 -14.31 0.11
N ARG A 262 8.62 -13.32 0.37
CA ARG A 262 9.96 -13.53 0.90
C ARG A 262 9.90 -14.22 2.26
N ALA A 263 9.09 -13.71 3.19
CA ALA A 263 8.91 -14.32 4.51
C ALA A 263 8.41 -15.76 4.41
N ALA A 264 7.42 -16.02 3.54
CA ALA A 264 6.90 -17.35 3.33
C ALA A 264 7.96 -18.33 2.77
N VAL A 265 8.80 -17.86 1.84
CA VAL A 265 9.90 -18.66 1.28
C VAL A 265 10.97 -18.95 2.34
N ASP A 266 11.34 -17.96 3.14
CA ASP A 266 12.36 -18.14 4.18
C ASP A 266 11.88 -19.12 5.27
N ASP A 267 10.63 -19.02 5.71
CA ASP A 267 10.01 -19.95 6.65
C ASP A 267 9.92 -21.39 6.06
N ALA A 268 9.48 -21.52 4.80
CA ALA A 268 9.41 -22.84 4.16
C ALA A 268 10.79 -23.46 3.93
N TRP A 269 11.77 -22.64 3.59
CA TRP A 269 13.16 -23.05 3.41
C TRP A 269 13.74 -23.60 4.71
N GLN A 270 13.58 -22.88 5.82
CA GLN A 270 14.04 -23.32 7.15
C GLN A 270 13.28 -24.57 7.59
N TYR A 271 11.95 -24.54 7.56
CA TYR A 271 11.11 -25.68 7.95
C TYR A 271 11.50 -26.98 7.22
N SER A 272 11.81 -26.89 5.92
CA SER A 272 12.16 -28.05 5.11
C SER A 272 13.46 -28.75 5.57
N GLN A 273 14.37 -28.03 6.21
CA GLN A 273 15.63 -28.54 6.75
C GLN A 273 15.47 -29.13 8.16
N GLU A 274 14.46 -28.66 8.92
CA GLU A 274 14.22 -29.10 10.29
C GLU A 274 13.20 -30.25 10.37
N ARG A 275 12.19 -30.24 9.50
CA ARG A 275 11.11 -31.23 9.51
C ARG A 275 11.60 -32.59 9.00
N ILE A 276 11.56 -33.60 9.86
CA ILE A 276 11.94 -34.95 9.54
C ILE A 276 10.71 -35.80 9.17
N GLN A 277 10.72 -36.41 8.01
CA GLN A 277 9.79 -37.47 7.59
C GLN A 277 10.54 -38.55 6.84
N PHE A 278 10.11 -39.83 6.97
CA PHE A 278 10.78 -40.98 6.40
C PHE A 278 12.27 -41.05 6.79
N GLY A 279 12.59 -40.64 8.03
CA GLY A 279 13.93 -40.72 8.62
C GLY A 279 14.93 -39.65 8.17
N LYS A 280 14.52 -38.62 7.41
CA LYS A 280 15.38 -37.53 6.94
C LYS A 280 14.62 -36.18 6.82
N PRO A 281 15.35 -35.07 6.81
CA PRO A 281 14.74 -33.75 6.49
C PRO A 281 13.98 -33.77 5.17
N ILE A 282 12.83 -33.11 5.12
CA ILE A 282 11.98 -33.16 3.91
C ILE A 282 12.63 -32.50 2.69
N CYS A 283 13.58 -31.59 2.88
CA CYS A 283 14.38 -30.99 1.80
C CYS A 283 15.25 -32.01 1.03
N HIS A 284 15.41 -33.24 1.55
CA HIS A 284 16.10 -34.34 0.83
C HIS A 284 15.19 -35.02 -0.22
N ASN A 285 13.88 -34.77 -0.20
CA ASN A 285 12.99 -35.29 -1.21
C ASN A 285 13.01 -34.38 -2.47
N GLN A 286 13.21 -35.00 -3.63
CA GLN A 286 13.40 -34.29 -4.90
C GLN A 286 12.24 -33.32 -5.20
N SER A 287 11.00 -33.74 -4.96
CA SER A 287 9.80 -32.87 -5.17
C SER A 287 9.84 -31.61 -4.32
N VAL A 288 10.22 -31.69 -3.04
CA VAL A 288 10.34 -30.52 -2.16
C VAL A 288 11.48 -29.61 -2.63
N ARG A 289 12.63 -30.19 -3.04
CA ARG A 289 13.76 -29.42 -3.61
C ARG A 289 13.35 -28.65 -4.84
N HIS A 290 12.58 -29.27 -5.74
CA HIS A 290 12.09 -28.60 -6.96
C HIS A 290 11.15 -27.44 -6.62
N MET A 291 10.19 -27.65 -5.71
CA MET A 291 9.29 -26.59 -5.25
C MET A 291 10.08 -25.40 -4.66
N LEU A 292 11.08 -25.66 -3.80
CA LEU A 292 11.90 -24.61 -3.20
C LEU A 292 12.74 -23.86 -4.24
N ALA A 293 13.32 -24.54 -5.20
CA ALA A 293 14.08 -23.92 -6.29
C ALA A 293 13.18 -23.05 -7.18
N GLU A 294 11.97 -23.52 -7.48
CA GLU A 294 10.99 -22.80 -8.28
C GLU A 294 10.51 -21.52 -7.58
N VAL A 295 10.12 -21.59 -6.30
CA VAL A 295 9.67 -20.40 -5.56
C VAL A 295 10.79 -19.39 -5.39
N LYS A 296 12.05 -19.81 -5.18
CA LYS A 296 13.21 -18.89 -5.15
C LYS A 296 13.42 -18.19 -6.49
N THR A 297 13.28 -18.89 -7.60
CA THR A 297 13.40 -18.33 -8.96
C THR A 297 12.29 -17.31 -9.23
N LYS A 298 11.04 -17.63 -8.89
CA LYS A 298 9.88 -16.74 -9.01
C LYS A 298 10.03 -15.51 -8.13
N LEU A 299 10.51 -15.68 -6.88
CA LEU A 299 10.74 -14.58 -5.95
C LEU A 299 11.77 -13.57 -6.50
N GLU A 300 12.87 -14.06 -7.10
CA GLU A 300 13.86 -13.18 -7.71
C GLU A 300 13.30 -12.41 -8.91
N ALA A 301 12.47 -13.04 -9.74
CA ALA A 301 11.79 -12.34 -10.83
C ALA A 301 10.84 -11.24 -10.31
N CYS A 302 10.09 -11.53 -9.23
CA CYS A 302 9.26 -10.53 -8.55
C CYS A 302 10.09 -9.35 -8.04
N ARG A 303 11.23 -9.63 -7.40
CA ARG A 303 12.14 -8.60 -6.89
C ARG A 303 12.64 -7.70 -8.01
N LEU A 304 13.13 -8.27 -9.10
CA LEU A 304 13.65 -7.50 -10.24
C LEU A 304 12.59 -6.58 -10.84
N MET A 305 11.36 -7.04 -11.04
CA MET A 305 10.30 -6.21 -11.61
C MET A 305 9.85 -5.10 -10.65
N THR A 306 9.77 -5.39 -9.33
CA THR A 306 9.41 -4.39 -8.32
C THR A 306 10.45 -3.26 -8.27
N TYR A 307 11.73 -3.60 -8.23
CA TYR A 307 12.80 -2.61 -8.14
C TYR A 307 13.09 -1.88 -9.46
N GLN A 308 12.78 -2.49 -10.60
CA GLN A 308 12.75 -1.75 -11.88
C GLN A 308 11.71 -0.63 -11.82
N GLY A 309 10.51 -0.90 -11.27
CA GLY A 309 9.47 0.11 -11.10
C GLY A 309 9.91 1.24 -10.16
N ALA A 310 10.55 0.91 -9.02
CA ALA A 310 11.08 1.89 -8.08
C ALA A 310 12.16 2.78 -8.73
N TRP A 311 13.10 2.18 -9.44
CA TRP A 311 14.14 2.90 -10.17
C TRP A 311 13.57 3.85 -11.23
N LEU A 312 12.56 3.40 -12.00
CA LEU A 312 11.88 4.25 -12.99
C LEU A 312 11.18 5.43 -12.34
N ALA A 313 10.55 5.22 -11.16
CA ALA A 313 9.91 6.30 -10.41
C ALA A 313 10.92 7.37 -9.95
N ASP A 314 12.16 6.99 -9.64
CA ASP A 314 13.24 7.93 -9.28
C ASP A 314 13.82 8.67 -10.50
N GLN A 315 13.53 8.25 -11.73
CA GLN A 315 13.99 8.91 -12.95
C GLN A 315 12.99 9.94 -13.51
N ASP A 316 11.87 10.20 -12.83
CA ASP A 316 10.79 11.10 -13.28
C ASP A 316 10.26 10.77 -14.69
N VAL A 317 10.26 9.50 -15.05
CA VAL A 317 9.73 9.03 -16.33
C VAL A 317 8.32 8.42 -16.17
N ILE A 318 7.47 8.60 -17.19
CA ILE A 318 6.16 7.96 -17.23
C ILE A 318 6.36 6.47 -17.51
N ALA A 319 6.16 5.63 -16.50
CA ALA A 319 6.38 4.19 -16.55
C ALA A 319 5.12 3.36 -16.23
N THR A 320 3.94 3.89 -16.62
CA THR A 320 2.63 3.27 -16.33
C THR A 320 2.55 1.81 -16.80
N VAL A 321 3.17 1.47 -17.95
CA VAL A 321 3.17 0.10 -18.49
C VAL A 321 4.00 -0.83 -17.61
N GLU A 322 5.23 -0.44 -17.31
CA GLU A 322 6.17 -1.22 -16.52
C GLU A 322 5.65 -1.41 -15.08
N MET A 323 5.08 -0.37 -14.48
CA MET A 323 4.46 -0.44 -13.15
C MET A 323 3.22 -1.34 -13.15
N SER A 324 2.39 -1.29 -14.21
CA SER A 324 1.25 -2.19 -14.36
C SER A 324 1.69 -3.64 -14.59
N MET A 325 2.76 -3.88 -15.37
CA MET A 325 3.36 -5.20 -15.55
C MET A 325 3.94 -5.73 -14.23
N SER A 326 4.64 -4.90 -13.47
CA SER A 326 5.16 -5.25 -12.16
C SER A 326 4.03 -5.68 -11.23
N LYS A 327 3.01 -4.85 -11.04
CA LYS A 327 1.87 -5.17 -10.16
C LYS A 327 1.18 -6.47 -10.57
N LEU A 328 0.87 -6.62 -11.86
CA LEU A 328 0.22 -7.83 -12.38
C LEU A 328 1.05 -9.08 -12.12
N PHE A 329 2.31 -9.08 -12.55
CA PHE A 329 3.18 -10.25 -12.43
C PHE A 329 3.50 -10.58 -10.98
N VAL A 330 3.89 -9.56 -10.19
CA VAL A 330 4.36 -9.77 -8.82
C VAL A 330 3.24 -10.28 -7.92
N THR A 331 2.04 -9.68 -7.98
CA THR A 331 0.96 -10.11 -7.06
C THR A 331 0.43 -11.50 -7.37
N GLU A 332 0.29 -11.87 -8.64
CA GLU A 332 -0.14 -13.22 -9.05
C GLU A 332 0.93 -14.27 -8.74
N THR A 333 2.19 -13.96 -9.03
CA THR A 333 3.30 -14.88 -8.80
C THR A 333 3.58 -15.04 -7.30
N ALA A 334 3.52 -13.96 -6.51
CA ALA A 334 3.70 -14.01 -5.06
C ALA A 334 2.61 -14.85 -4.38
N LEU A 335 1.36 -14.78 -4.87
CA LEU A 335 0.28 -15.64 -4.39
C LEU A 335 0.59 -17.13 -4.63
N ASP A 336 1.07 -17.49 -5.83
CA ASP A 336 1.49 -18.87 -6.14
C ASP A 336 2.68 -19.31 -5.27
N ILE A 337 3.65 -18.41 -5.02
CA ILE A 337 4.79 -18.68 -4.11
C ILE A 337 4.28 -19.02 -2.70
N VAL A 338 3.42 -18.16 -2.12
CA VAL A 338 2.93 -18.36 -0.74
C VAL A 338 2.11 -19.64 -0.61
N LEU A 339 1.23 -19.93 -1.57
CA LEU A 339 0.47 -21.18 -1.60
C LEU A 339 1.35 -22.42 -1.76
N THR A 340 2.44 -22.33 -2.52
CA THR A 340 3.43 -23.40 -2.65
C THR A 340 4.18 -23.60 -1.33
N CYS A 341 4.61 -22.52 -0.66
CA CYS A 341 5.25 -22.59 0.65
C CYS A 341 4.32 -23.20 1.70
N GLN A 342 3.03 -22.83 1.71
CA GLN A 342 2.04 -23.45 2.58
C GLN A 342 1.97 -24.97 2.39
N ARG A 343 1.99 -25.45 1.14
CA ARG A 343 1.97 -26.89 0.83
C ARG A 343 3.23 -27.60 1.34
N ILE A 344 4.39 -26.95 1.30
CA ILE A 344 5.64 -27.48 1.87
C ILE A 344 5.52 -27.68 3.38
N LEU A 345 4.86 -26.76 4.09
CA LEU A 345 4.61 -26.89 5.52
C LEU A 345 3.52 -27.95 5.83
N GLY A 346 2.67 -28.29 4.87
CA GLY A 346 1.56 -29.22 5.08
C GLY A 346 0.55 -28.66 6.10
N ALA A 347 0.12 -29.51 7.04
CA ALA A 347 -0.86 -29.09 8.07
C ALA A 347 -0.34 -27.93 8.94
N TYR A 348 0.95 -27.80 9.16
CA TYR A 348 1.54 -26.68 9.91
C TYR A 348 1.42 -25.36 9.16
N GLY A 349 1.27 -25.34 7.84
CA GLY A 349 0.97 -24.13 7.07
C GLY A 349 -0.48 -23.67 7.16
N TYR A 350 -1.34 -24.42 7.88
CA TYR A 350 -2.78 -24.14 7.98
C TYR A 350 -3.24 -23.75 9.40
N VAL A 351 -2.36 -23.89 10.40
CA VAL A 351 -2.66 -23.61 11.80
C VAL A 351 -2.07 -22.25 12.21
N ARG A 352 -2.77 -21.55 13.13
CA ARG A 352 -2.41 -20.20 13.58
C ARG A 352 -1.14 -20.12 14.44
N ASP A 353 -0.57 -21.27 14.82
CA ASP A 353 0.72 -21.32 15.53
C ASP A 353 1.92 -20.98 14.63
N PHE A 354 1.69 -20.91 13.31
CA PHE A 354 2.67 -20.55 12.28
C PHE A 354 2.18 -19.34 11.48
N ASP A 355 3.09 -18.45 11.12
CA ASP A 355 2.76 -17.24 10.36
C ASP A 355 2.27 -17.50 8.93
N MET A 356 2.48 -18.72 8.41
CA MET A 356 2.14 -19.08 7.02
C MET A 356 0.67 -18.87 6.70
N GLU A 357 -0.25 -19.18 7.62
CA GLU A 357 -1.68 -18.99 7.39
C GLU A 357 -2.03 -17.50 7.25
N ARG A 358 -1.35 -16.62 8.00
CA ARG A 358 -1.50 -15.17 7.92
C ARG A 358 -0.97 -14.66 6.58
N TYR A 359 0.20 -15.15 6.13
CA TYR A 359 0.73 -14.81 4.80
C TYR A 359 -0.24 -15.17 3.68
N VAL A 360 -0.91 -16.33 3.77
CA VAL A 360 -1.93 -16.74 2.79
C VAL A 360 -3.11 -15.77 2.81
N ARG A 361 -3.66 -15.43 3.99
CA ARG A 361 -4.81 -14.52 4.12
C ARG A 361 -4.51 -13.13 3.56
N ASP A 362 -3.34 -12.59 3.88
CA ASP A 362 -2.92 -11.27 3.43
C ASP A 362 -2.64 -11.25 1.92
N MET A 363 -2.00 -12.31 1.40
CA MET A 363 -1.64 -12.40 0.00
C MET A 363 -2.85 -12.49 -0.93
N LEU A 364 -3.96 -13.10 -0.50
CA LEU A 364 -5.18 -13.23 -1.31
C LEU A 364 -5.76 -11.89 -1.77
N ALA A 365 -5.52 -10.80 -1.04
CA ALA A 365 -5.98 -9.47 -1.40
C ALA A 365 -5.07 -8.77 -2.43
N MET A 366 -3.79 -9.13 -2.56
CA MET A 366 -2.81 -8.41 -3.38
C MET A 366 -3.18 -8.33 -4.88
N PRO A 367 -3.71 -9.37 -5.54
CA PRO A 367 -4.20 -9.25 -6.92
C PRO A 367 -5.45 -8.36 -7.09
N ILE A 368 -6.15 -8.04 -5.99
CA ILE A 368 -7.44 -7.34 -6.00
C ILE A 368 -7.26 -5.84 -5.75
N LEU A 369 -6.52 -5.47 -4.71
CA LEU A 369 -6.32 -4.08 -4.28
C LEU A 369 -5.38 -3.30 -5.20
N GLY A 370 -5.37 -1.94 -5.13
CA GLY A 370 -4.50 -1.10 -5.95
C GLY A 370 -4.73 -1.25 -7.47
N GLY A 371 -5.99 -1.47 -7.88
CA GLY A 371 -6.37 -1.84 -9.25
C GLY A 371 -6.13 -3.33 -9.53
N SER A 372 -7.22 -4.10 -9.69
CA SER A 372 -7.18 -5.55 -9.89
C SER A 372 -6.32 -5.99 -11.08
N SER A 373 -5.93 -7.27 -11.10
CA SER A 373 -5.17 -7.86 -12.21
C SER A 373 -5.84 -7.62 -13.57
N ALA A 374 -7.17 -7.59 -13.64
CA ALA A 374 -7.91 -7.27 -14.87
C ALA A 374 -7.68 -5.79 -15.29
N ILE A 375 -7.67 -4.86 -14.32
CA ILE A 375 -7.38 -3.45 -14.59
C ILE A 375 -5.93 -3.26 -15.05
N GLN A 376 -4.97 -3.97 -14.47
CA GLN A 376 -3.57 -3.90 -14.93
C GLN A 376 -3.44 -4.39 -16.37
N LYS A 377 -4.12 -5.48 -16.75
CA LYS A 377 -4.16 -5.97 -18.15
C LYS A 377 -4.74 -4.92 -19.10
N ASN A 378 -5.83 -4.25 -18.70
CA ASN A 378 -6.41 -3.16 -19.47
C ASN A 378 -5.45 -1.98 -19.64
N ASN A 379 -4.77 -1.58 -18.56
CA ASN A 379 -3.77 -0.50 -18.58
C ASN A 379 -2.64 -0.82 -19.58
N ILE A 380 -2.08 -2.02 -19.51
CA ILE A 380 -1.02 -2.50 -20.41
C ILE A 380 -1.51 -2.48 -21.87
N ALA A 381 -2.65 -3.10 -22.15
CA ALA A 381 -3.19 -3.21 -23.50
C ALA A 381 -3.49 -1.82 -24.10
N ASN A 382 -4.15 -0.94 -23.32
CA ASN A 382 -4.51 0.40 -23.78
C ASN A 382 -3.27 1.29 -24.03
N ARG A 383 -2.26 1.22 -23.15
CA ARG A 383 -1.04 2.03 -23.26
C ARG A 383 -0.12 1.54 -24.40
N LEU A 384 -0.17 0.25 -24.73
CA LEU A 384 0.53 -0.32 -25.88
C LEU A 384 -0.29 -0.23 -27.17
N ASN A 385 -1.41 0.53 -27.17
CA ASN A 385 -2.26 0.81 -28.32
C ASN A 385 -2.86 -0.45 -28.98
N LEU A 386 -3.16 -1.49 -28.18
CA LEU A 386 -3.92 -2.63 -28.70
C LEU A 386 -5.32 -2.13 -29.12
N PRO A 387 -5.77 -2.38 -30.36
CA PRO A 387 -7.10 -1.97 -30.81
C PRO A 387 -8.21 -2.55 -29.92
N LYS A 388 -9.25 -1.74 -29.66
CA LYS A 388 -10.43 -2.15 -28.90
C LYS A 388 -11.40 -2.93 -29.78
#